data_518a16236393bce8d98cd3737098162c
#
_entry.id   518a16236393bce8d98cd3737098162c
#
_cell.length_a   1.000
_cell.length_b   1.000
_cell.length_c   1.000
_cell.angle_alpha   90.00
_cell.angle_beta   90.00
_cell.angle_gamma   90.00
#
_symmetry.space_group_name_H-M   'P 1'
#
loop_
_entity.id
_entity.type
_entity.pdbx_description
1 polymer ?
#
loop_
_entity_poly.entity_id
_entity_poly.type
_entity_poly.pdbx_seq_one_letter_code
_entity_poly.pdbx_strand_id
1 'polypeptide(L)'
;MNEDLLIGKYRAIVVNNNDPKNMGRITVMCPSALGDYESTWCIPCIPTLGDNIGIMRIPKVGEAVWVEFEGGSPNYPIWTGGWSVPNSCPNTLDNQYVIKI
;
A
#
# COMPACT_ATOMS: atom_id res chain seq x y z
N MET A 1 -12.11 1.75 26.69
CA MET A 1 -12.15 1.20 25.62
C MET A 1 -11.70 1.98 24.54
N ASN A 2 -11.22 1.46 23.73
CA ASN A 2 -10.71 2.19 22.70
C ASN A 2 -11.50 2.06 21.50
N GLU A 3 -12.02 3.13 21.17
CA GLU A 3 -12.84 3.16 20.10
C GLU A 3 -12.13 3.54 18.90
N ASP A 4 -10.86 3.76 18.96
CA ASP A 4 -10.15 4.35 17.84
C ASP A 4 -9.50 3.31 16.96
N LEU A 5 -10.22 2.23 16.67
CA LEU A 5 -9.74 1.22 15.74
C LEU A 5 -9.87 1.73 14.32
N LEU A 6 -8.81 1.55 13.54
CA LEU A 6 -8.79 1.95 12.16
C LEU A 6 -9.25 0.78 11.31
N ILE A 7 -10.49 0.86 10.83
CA ILE A 7 -11.17 -0.23 10.14
C ILE A 7 -11.32 0.11 8.67
N GLY A 8 -11.14 -0.89 7.81
CA GLY A 8 -11.32 -0.72 6.39
C GLY A 8 -10.07 -0.22 5.69
N LYS A 9 -10.25 0.26 4.48
CA LYS A 9 -9.15 0.73 3.65
C LYS A 9 -9.08 2.25 3.67
N TYR A 10 -7.88 2.75 3.70
CA TYR A 10 -7.62 4.18 3.68
C TYR A 10 -6.74 4.52 2.50
N ARG A 11 -6.99 5.67 1.90
CA ARG A 11 -6.17 6.15 0.80
C ARG A 11 -4.89 6.76 1.32
N ALA A 12 -3.78 6.42 0.67
CA ALA A 12 -2.48 6.91 1.10
C ALA A 12 -1.60 7.20 -0.10
N ILE A 13 -0.54 7.95 0.15
CA ILE A 13 0.46 8.29 -0.87
C ILE A 13 1.81 7.84 -0.36
N VAL A 14 2.58 7.19 -1.21
CA VAL A 14 3.89 6.66 -0.83
C VAL A 14 4.88 7.79 -0.57
N VAL A 15 5.56 7.73 0.55
CA VAL A 15 6.59 8.69 0.92
C VAL A 15 7.98 8.11 0.76
N ASN A 16 8.19 6.88 1.22
CA ASN A 16 9.50 6.24 1.20
C ASN A 16 9.32 4.78 0.81
N ASN A 17 10.05 4.35 -0.20
CA ASN A 17 10.02 2.97 -0.66
C ASN A 17 11.36 2.27 -0.54
N ASN A 18 12.30 2.85 0.20
CA ASN A 18 13.63 2.29 0.33
C ASN A 18 13.73 1.54 1.65
N ASP A 19 13.20 0.32 1.67
CA ASP A 19 13.16 -0.51 2.87
C ASP A 19 14.52 -1.11 3.14
N PRO A 20 15.16 -0.76 4.26
CA PRO A 20 16.51 -1.28 4.56
C PRO A 20 16.52 -2.78 4.79
N LYS A 21 15.39 -3.39 5.09
CA LYS A 21 15.32 -4.84 5.28
C LYS A 21 14.88 -5.59 4.03
N ASN A 22 14.69 -4.86 2.94
CA ASN A 22 14.31 -5.46 1.65
C ASN A 22 13.10 -6.37 1.75
N MET A 23 12.09 -5.91 2.47
CA MET A 23 10.86 -6.68 2.69
C MET A 23 9.70 -6.16 1.86
N GLY A 24 9.92 -5.17 1.00
CA GLY A 24 8.86 -4.57 0.23
C GLY A 24 8.00 -3.59 1.00
N ARG A 25 8.51 -3.08 2.11
CA ARG A 25 7.77 -2.14 2.94
C ARG A 25 7.91 -0.73 2.41
N ILE A 26 6.89 0.07 2.70
CA ILE A 26 6.89 1.49 2.34
C ILE A 26 6.39 2.30 3.54
N THR A 27 6.68 3.58 3.54
CA THR A 27 5.97 4.50 4.41
C THR A 27 5.06 5.37 3.58
N VAL A 28 4.00 5.87 4.19
CA VAL A 28 2.97 6.62 3.49
C VAL A 28 2.50 7.80 4.31
N MET A 29 1.88 8.76 3.62
CA MET A 29 0.99 9.72 4.25
C MET A 29 -0.43 9.23 4.05
N CYS A 30 -1.17 9.13 5.13
CA CYS A 30 -2.53 8.61 5.13
C CYS A 30 -3.40 9.52 5.97
N PRO A 31 -3.81 10.68 5.43
CA PRO A 31 -4.43 11.72 6.27
C PRO A 31 -5.69 11.29 6.99
N SER A 32 -6.51 10.46 6.36
CA SER A 32 -7.77 10.05 7.00
C SER A 32 -7.57 9.18 8.22
N ALA A 33 -6.42 8.52 8.34
CA ALA A 33 -6.15 7.65 9.46
C ALA A 33 -5.09 8.22 10.40
N LEU A 34 -4.07 8.85 9.84
CA LEU A 34 -2.89 9.24 10.60
C LEU A 34 -2.67 10.75 10.66
N GLY A 35 -3.56 11.53 10.03
CA GLY A 35 -3.39 12.97 10.03
C GLY A 35 -2.13 13.38 9.30
N ASP A 36 -1.36 14.26 9.93
CA ASP A 36 -0.17 14.82 9.31
C ASP A 36 1.10 14.01 9.57
N TYR A 37 0.96 12.82 10.12
CA TYR A 37 2.11 12.01 10.46
C TYR A 37 2.38 10.97 9.40
N GLU A 38 3.65 10.81 9.06
CA GLU A 38 4.08 9.72 8.19
C GLU A 38 3.92 8.39 8.94
N SER A 39 3.48 7.36 8.24
CA SER A 39 3.29 6.04 8.85
C SER A 39 4.62 5.42 9.24
N THR A 40 4.56 4.40 10.10
CA THR A 40 5.67 3.46 10.23
C THR A 40 5.74 2.62 8.95
N TRP A 41 6.68 1.69 8.89
CA TRP A 41 6.81 0.82 7.72
C TRP A 41 5.53 0.00 7.54
N CYS A 42 4.94 0.11 6.34
CA CYS A 42 3.78 -0.68 5.97
C CYS A 42 4.26 -1.96 5.30
N ILE A 43 3.88 -3.10 5.84
CA ILE A 43 4.25 -4.37 5.21
C ILE A 43 3.35 -4.61 3.98
N PRO A 44 3.86 -5.35 2.98
CA PRO A 44 3.06 -5.60 1.79
C PRO A 44 2.03 -6.71 2.01
N CYS A 45 0.85 -6.52 1.43
CA CYS A 45 -0.12 -7.58 1.26
C CYS A 45 -0.16 -7.89 -0.22
N ILE A 46 0.45 -8.97 -0.63
CA ILE A 46 0.65 -9.33 -2.02
C ILE A 46 0.06 -10.70 -2.28
N PRO A 47 -0.18 -11.07 -3.55
CA PRO A 47 -0.91 -12.31 -3.84
C PRO A 47 -0.25 -13.55 -3.29
N THR A 48 1.07 -13.63 -3.32
CA THR A 48 1.77 -14.80 -2.81
C THR A 48 3.23 -14.48 -2.57
N LEU A 49 3.81 -15.18 -1.62
CA LEU A 49 5.21 -15.02 -1.29
C LEU A 49 5.74 -16.33 -0.73
N GLY A 50 6.89 -16.75 -1.19
CA GLY A 50 7.55 -17.96 -0.68
C GLY A 50 9.06 -17.81 -0.90
N ASP A 51 9.79 -18.94 -0.89
CA ASP A 51 11.24 -18.90 -1.06
C ASP A 51 11.61 -18.31 -2.40
N ASN A 52 12.01 -17.04 -2.41
CA ASN A 52 12.35 -16.30 -3.61
C ASN A 52 11.27 -16.30 -4.68
N ILE A 53 10.02 -16.54 -4.28
CA ILE A 53 8.89 -16.57 -5.20
C ILE A 53 7.84 -15.62 -4.67
N GLY A 54 7.38 -14.73 -5.54
CA GLY A 54 6.32 -13.79 -5.16
C GLY A 54 5.95 -12.94 -6.34
N ILE A 55 4.82 -12.26 -6.21
CA ILE A 55 4.37 -11.28 -7.19
C ILE A 55 4.29 -9.97 -6.46
N MET A 56 5.21 -9.07 -6.78
CA MET A 56 5.27 -7.79 -6.09
C MET A 56 5.89 -6.73 -7.01
N ARG A 57 5.31 -5.56 -6.95
CA ARG A 57 5.92 -4.37 -7.51
C ARG A 57 5.94 -3.34 -6.40
N ILE A 58 7.11 -2.83 -6.08
CA ILE A 58 7.21 -1.81 -5.05
C ILE A 58 6.69 -0.49 -5.61
N PRO A 59 5.71 0.15 -4.96
CA PRO A 59 5.19 1.43 -5.44
C PRO A 59 6.27 2.50 -5.40
N LYS A 60 6.18 3.41 -6.34
CA LYS A 60 7.10 4.56 -6.37
C LYS A 60 6.62 5.64 -5.43
N VAL A 61 7.56 6.44 -4.95
CA VAL A 61 7.23 7.62 -4.15
C VAL A 61 6.24 8.48 -4.92
N GLY A 62 5.20 8.90 -4.24
CA GLY A 62 4.13 9.72 -4.83
C GLY A 62 2.98 8.91 -5.40
N GLU A 63 3.12 7.60 -5.52
CA GLU A 63 2.03 6.78 -6.02
C GLU A 63 0.98 6.55 -4.96
N ALA A 64 -0.24 6.28 -5.42
CA ALA A 64 -1.40 6.10 -4.57
C ALA A 64 -1.57 4.63 -4.20
N VAL A 65 -1.72 4.36 -2.92
CA VAL A 65 -1.90 2.99 -2.42
C VAL A 65 -3.03 2.96 -1.41
N TRP A 66 -3.62 1.78 -1.24
CA TRP A 66 -4.56 1.50 -0.16
C TRP A 66 -3.78 0.99 1.04
N VAL A 67 -4.20 1.39 2.24
CA VAL A 67 -3.58 0.94 3.48
C VAL A 67 -4.66 0.44 4.42
N GLU A 68 -4.35 -0.68 5.07
CA GLU A 68 -5.16 -1.23 6.15
C GLU A 68 -4.29 -1.32 7.39
N PHE A 69 -4.91 -1.55 8.55
CA PHE A 69 -4.17 -1.60 9.80
C PHE A 69 -4.49 -2.90 10.51
N GLU A 70 -3.47 -3.70 10.74
CA GLU A 70 -3.64 -4.99 11.38
C GLU A 70 -4.23 -4.80 12.77
N GLY A 71 -5.34 -5.49 13.03
CA GLY A 71 -6.04 -5.32 14.30
C GLY A 71 -6.56 -3.91 14.55
N GLY A 72 -6.60 -3.07 13.53
CA GLY A 72 -7.02 -1.69 13.67
C GLY A 72 -5.98 -0.77 14.27
N SER A 73 -4.76 -1.25 14.47
CA SER A 73 -3.73 -0.48 15.17
C SER A 73 -2.91 0.37 14.21
N PRO A 74 -2.77 1.68 14.48
CA PRO A 74 -1.95 2.53 13.61
C PRO A 74 -0.47 2.14 13.59
N ASN A 75 -0.04 1.28 14.50
CA ASN A 75 1.35 0.86 14.55
C ASN A 75 1.67 -0.28 13.59
N TYR A 76 0.66 -0.90 13.00
CA TYR A 76 0.85 -2.06 12.14
C TYR A 76 0.15 -1.87 10.80
N PRO A 77 0.61 -0.91 9.99
CA PRO A 77 -0.02 -0.68 8.68
C PRO A 77 0.39 -1.72 7.65
N ILE A 78 -0.51 -1.97 6.71
CA ILE A 78 -0.32 -2.92 5.62
C ILE A 78 -0.72 -2.20 4.33
N TRP A 79 0.16 -2.17 3.31
CA TRP A 79 -0.27 -1.64 2.03
C TRP A 79 -0.78 -2.79 1.16
N THR A 80 -1.88 -2.54 0.45
CA THR A 80 -2.62 -3.63 -0.17
C THR A 80 -2.83 -3.45 -1.67
N GLY A 81 -2.19 -2.50 -2.28
CA GLY A 81 -2.34 -2.28 -3.72
C GLY A 81 -2.53 -0.81 -4.01
N GLY A 82 -2.75 -0.50 -5.28
CA GLY A 82 -2.91 0.88 -5.70
C GLY A 82 -4.36 1.26 -5.91
N TRP A 83 -4.65 2.55 -5.89
CA TRP A 83 -5.94 3.04 -6.34
C TRP A 83 -5.71 4.02 -7.50
N SER A 84 -6.74 4.11 -8.35
CA SER A 84 -6.62 4.82 -9.61
C SER A 84 -6.96 6.29 -9.47
N VAL A 85 -6.14 7.11 -10.09
CA VAL A 85 -6.53 8.49 -10.40
C VAL A 85 -6.77 8.58 -11.90
N PRO A 86 -7.35 9.66 -12.41
CA PRO A 86 -7.61 9.76 -13.85
C PRO A 86 -6.34 9.50 -14.66
N ASN A 87 -6.49 8.66 -15.68
CA ASN A 87 -5.43 8.32 -16.63
C ASN A 87 -4.27 7.53 -16.05
N SER A 88 -4.46 6.89 -14.88
CA SER A 88 -3.40 6.11 -14.26
C SER A 88 -3.48 4.63 -14.57
N CYS A 89 -4.60 4.17 -15.09
CA CYS A 89 -4.78 2.76 -15.38
C CYS A 89 -4.15 2.41 -16.71
N PRO A 90 -3.55 1.23 -16.85
CA PRO A 90 -3.10 0.79 -18.17
C PRO A 90 -4.26 0.69 -19.13
N ASN A 91 -3.96 0.87 -20.41
CA ASN A 91 -4.98 0.79 -21.45
C ASN A 91 -5.42 -0.65 -21.59
N THR A 92 -6.69 -0.92 -21.38
CA THR A 92 -7.20 -2.28 -21.40
C THR A 92 -7.85 -2.67 -22.72
N LEU A 93 -8.15 -1.72 -23.57
CA LEU A 93 -8.78 -1.92 -24.86
C LEU A 93 -9.61 -3.19 -24.97
N ASP A 94 -9.04 -4.25 -25.50
CA ASP A 94 -9.79 -5.47 -25.79
C ASP A 94 -9.60 -6.56 -24.77
N ASN A 95 -8.84 -6.33 -23.72
CA ASN A 95 -8.49 -7.37 -22.77
C ASN A 95 -8.99 -7.09 -21.40
N GLN A 96 -9.22 -8.16 -20.67
CA GLN A 96 -9.52 -8.09 -19.27
C GLN A 96 -8.30 -8.23 -18.42
N TYR A 97 -7.18 -8.63 -19.00
CA TYR A 97 -5.92 -8.72 -18.30
C TYR A 97 -4.99 -7.66 -18.83
N VAL A 98 -4.42 -6.87 -17.93
CA VAL A 98 -3.41 -5.91 -18.30
C VAL A 98 -2.24 -6.08 -17.35
N ILE A 99 -1.11 -6.48 -17.89
CA ILE A 99 0.13 -6.58 -17.14
C ILE A 99 1.14 -5.70 -17.83
N LYS A 100 1.47 -4.58 -17.19
CA LYS A 100 2.45 -3.65 -17.71
C LYS A 100 3.55 -3.50 -16.68
N ILE A 101 4.70 -3.98 -17.01
CA ILE A 101 5.81 -3.98 -16.06
C ILE A 101 6.92 -3.07 -16.54
#